data_5edef93492bd7086f1fb715784e0ddc4
#
_entry.id   5edef93492bd7086f1fb715784e0ddc4
#
_cell.length_a   1.000
_cell.length_b   1.000
_cell.length_c   1.000
_cell.angle_alpha   90.00
_cell.angle_beta   90.00
_cell.angle_gamma   90.00
#
_symmetry.space_group_name_H-M   'P 1'
#
loop_
_entity.id
_entity.type
_entity.pdbx_description
1 polymer ?
#
loop_
_entity_poly.entity_id
_entity_poly.type
_entity_poly.pdbx_seq_one_letter_code
_entity_poly.pdbx_strand_id
1 'polypeptide(L)'
;MSNTKKPLAGALFFAALLSANHAAAQNASGEDLFKQQCAACHAIQKDAPPGMGPNLHGVVGRPAGAIPGFAHSKEFKTALKGKSWSPELLDKWLENPQKVAKGTYMMYQQPDPAVRTAIIDYLKNIK
;
A
#
# COMPACT_ATOMS: atom_id res chain seq x y z
N MET A 1 -50.22 33.78 -32.28
CA MET A 1 -49.88 33.07 -31.02
C MET A 1 -48.73 32.14 -31.30
N SER A 2 -47.51 32.57 -31.01
CA SER A 2 -46.30 31.80 -31.30
C SER A 2 -45.71 31.32 -29.98
N ASN A 3 -45.75 30.02 -29.73
CA ASN A 3 -45.13 29.38 -28.58
C ASN A 3 -43.72 28.90 -28.92
N THR A 4 -42.73 29.70 -28.56
CA THR A 4 -41.31 29.33 -28.68
C THR A 4 -40.91 28.53 -27.45
N LYS A 5 -40.77 27.21 -27.59
CA LYS A 5 -40.20 26.35 -26.57
C LYS A 5 -38.65 26.44 -26.65
N LYS A 6 -38.03 26.95 -25.61
CA LYS A 6 -36.57 26.95 -25.44
C LYS A 6 -36.08 25.51 -25.08
N PRO A 7 -34.99 25.01 -25.67
CA PRO A 7 -34.41 23.76 -25.21
C PRO A 7 -33.58 24.00 -23.95
N LEU A 8 -33.82 23.18 -22.93
CA LEU A 8 -32.92 23.05 -21.77
C LEU A 8 -31.64 22.31 -22.20
N ALA A 9 -30.57 23.05 -22.40
CA ALA A 9 -29.23 22.52 -22.50
C ALA A 9 -28.55 22.73 -21.15
N GLY A 10 -28.34 21.69 -20.40
CA GLY A 10 -27.61 21.80 -19.13
C GLY A 10 -27.69 20.58 -18.24
N ALA A 11 -27.03 19.48 -18.61
CA ALA A 11 -26.66 18.42 -17.66
C ALA A 11 -25.77 17.35 -18.31
N LEU A 12 -24.52 17.65 -18.68
CA LEU A 12 -23.55 16.64 -19.14
C LEU A 12 -22.09 16.99 -18.82
N PHE A 13 -21.79 17.67 -17.71
CA PHE A 13 -20.39 18.04 -17.40
C PHE A 13 -19.84 17.51 -16.07
N PHE A 14 -20.57 16.63 -15.34
CA PHE A 14 -20.10 16.19 -14.02
C PHE A 14 -19.58 14.74 -13.95
N ALA A 15 -19.66 13.93 -15.01
CA ALA A 15 -19.26 12.53 -14.98
C ALA A 15 -17.81 12.25 -15.39
N ALA A 16 -17.09 13.22 -15.95
CA ALA A 16 -15.76 12.99 -16.53
C ALA A 16 -14.58 13.13 -15.54
N LEU A 17 -14.79 13.72 -14.36
CA LEU A 17 -13.71 14.02 -13.41
C LEU A 17 -13.35 12.87 -12.46
N LEU A 18 -14.25 11.90 -12.25
CA LEU A 18 -13.96 10.75 -11.39
C LEU A 18 -13.15 9.64 -12.06
N SER A 19 -13.14 9.58 -13.38
CA SER A 19 -12.42 8.52 -14.12
C SER A 19 -10.91 8.76 -14.24
N ALA A 20 -10.45 10.02 -14.14
CA ALA A 20 -9.04 10.36 -14.32
C ALA A 20 -8.14 9.91 -13.14
N ASN A 21 -8.68 9.87 -11.92
CA ASN A 21 -7.89 9.47 -10.75
C ASN A 21 -7.60 7.97 -10.68
N HIS A 22 -8.48 7.13 -11.21
CA HIS A 22 -8.25 5.69 -11.26
C HIS A 22 -7.22 5.28 -12.33
N ALA A 23 -7.21 5.97 -13.45
CA ALA A 23 -6.23 5.71 -14.52
C ALA A 23 -4.80 6.11 -14.12
N ALA A 24 -4.64 7.18 -13.34
CA ALA A 24 -3.34 7.63 -12.84
C ALA A 24 -2.72 6.64 -11.83
N ALA A 25 -3.53 6.04 -10.96
CA ALA A 25 -3.08 5.03 -10.02
C ALA A 25 -2.66 3.71 -10.71
N GLN A 26 -3.27 3.37 -11.83
CA GLN A 26 -2.93 2.16 -12.61
C GLN A 26 -1.63 2.30 -13.41
N ASN A 27 -1.16 3.51 -13.65
CA ASN A 27 0.08 3.80 -14.39
C ASN A 27 1.27 4.15 -13.47
N ALA A 28 1.07 4.25 -12.17
CA ALA A 28 2.13 4.55 -11.23
C ALA A 28 3.07 3.35 -11.07
N SER A 29 4.38 3.59 -11.10
CA SER A 29 5.36 2.54 -10.84
C SER A 29 5.28 2.05 -9.39
N GLY A 30 5.79 0.84 -9.11
CA GLY A 30 5.87 0.33 -7.74
C GLY A 30 6.70 1.25 -6.83
N GLU A 31 7.72 1.91 -7.37
CA GLU A 31 8.51 2.92 -6.66
C GLU A 31 7.68 4.15 -6.29
N ASP A 32 6.90 4.68 -7.24
CA ASP A 32 6.04 5.84 -6.98
C ASP A 32 4.96 5.52 -5.94
N LEU A 33 4.36 4.34 -6.05
CA LEU A 33 3.37 3.86 -5.08
C LEU A 33 4.00 3.69 -3.68
N PHE A 34 5.20 3.15 -3.60
CA PHE A 34 5.94 3.05 -2.34
C PHE A 34 6.20 4.44 -1.74
N LYS A 35 6.69 5.39 -2.53
CA LYS A 35 6.95 6.77 -2.08
C LYS A 35 5.68 7.45 -1.56
N GLN A 36 4.56 7.24 -2.23
CA GLN A 36 3.28 7.85 -1.85
C GLN A 36 2.64 7.22 -0.62
N GLN A 37 2.76 5.90 -0.46
CA GLN A 37 1.94 5.15 0.49
C GLN A 37 2.73 4.53 1.65
N CYS A 38 4.02 4.35 1.52
CA CYS A 38 4.84 3.60 2.48
C CYS A 38 5.98 4.44 3.10
N ALA A 39 6.59 5.34 2.32
CA ALA A 39 7.80 6.04 2.71
C ALA A 39 7.66 6.98 3.91
N ALA A 40 6.44 7.40 4.25
CA ALA A 40 6.20 8.19 5.47
C ALA A 40 6.54 7.43 6.77
N CYS A 41 6.44 6.10 6.74
CA CYS A 41 6.66 5.24 7.90
C CYS A 41 7.85 4.29 7.74
N HIS A 42 8.24 3.93 6.52
CA HIS A 42 9.24 2.92 6.24
C HIS A 42 10.41 3.46 5.42
N ALA A 43 11.63 3.23 5.90
CA ALA A 43 12.85 3.39 5.12
C ALA A 43 13.10 2.14 4.26
N ILE A 44 13.86 2.29 3.16
CA ILE A 44 14.32 1.20 2.29
C ILE A 44 15.83 1.25 2.00
N GLN A 45 16.52 2.29 2.45
CA GLN A 45 17.96 2.39 2.31
C GLN A 45 18.62 1.43 3.27
N LYS A 46 19.68 0.74 2.80
CA LYS A 46 20.47 -0.15 3.64
C LYS A 46 20.94 0.60 4.90
N ASP A 47 20.82 -0.06 6.03
CA ASP A 47 21.26 0.46 7.34
C ASP A 47 20.57 1.75 7.82
N ALA A 48 19.55 2.23 7.13
CA ALA A 48 18.74 3.35 7.64
C ALA A 48 18.00 2.94 8.90
N PRO A 49 17.94 3.81 9.92
CA PRO A 49 17.21 3.52 11.16
C PRO A 49 15.71 3.36 10.86
N PRO A 50 15.00 2.56 11.67
CA PRO A 50 13.55 2.48 11.57
C PRO A 50 12.90 3.83 11.92
N GLY A 51 11.77 4.10 11.27
CA GLY A 51 10.88 5.22 11.60
C GLY A 51 9.69 4.75 12.44
N MET A 52 8.49 5.14 12.04
CA MET A 52 7.24 4.62 12.63
C MET A 52 7.05 3.12 12.33
N GLY A 53 7.65 2.63 11.25
CA GLY A 53 7.69 1.23 10.88
C GLY A 53 9.13 0.72 10.69
N PRO A 54 9.33 -0.59 10.56
CA PRO A 54 10.64 -1.18 10.33
C PRO A 54 11.20 -0.79 8.97
N ASN A 55 12.54 -0.80 8.85
CA ASN A 55 13.21 -0.69 7.55
C ASN A 55 12.85 -1.88 6.65
N LEU A 56 12.46 -1.62 5.41
CA LEU A 56 12.04 -2.64 4.44
C LEU A 56 13.14 -3.07 3.46
N HIS A 57 14.39 -2.62 3.65
CA HIS A 57 15.50 -3.11 2.84
C HIS A 57 15.63 -4.63 2.98
N GLY A 58 15.60 -5.36 1.86
CA GLY A 58 15.68 -6.81 1.85
C GLY A 58 14.49 -7.53 2.52
N VAL A 59 13.33 -6.90 2.60
CA VAL A 59 12.17 -7.46 3.32
C VAL A 59 11.67 -8.77 2.70
N VAL A 60 11.67 -8.89 1.37
CA VAL A 60 11.19 -10.11 0.71
C VAL A 60 12.13 -11.28 1.01
N GLY A 61 11.59 -12.32 1.64
CA GLY A 61 12.33 -13.49 2.10
C GLY A 61 12.92 -13.37 3.52
N ARG A 62 12.91 -12.18 4.12
CA ARG A 62 13.40 -11.96 5.49
C ARG A 62 12.45 -12.56 6.52
N PRO A 63 12.97 -13.21 7.60
CA PRO A 63 12.14 -13.64 8.71
C PRO A 63 11.35 -12.47 9.31
N ALA A 64 10.07 -12.66 9.56
CA ALA A 64 9.22 -11.63 10.13
C ALA A 64 9.70 -11.27 11.56
N GLY A 65 9.83 -9.98 11.82
CA GLY A 65 10.30 -9.48 13.11
C GLY A 65 11.82 -9.55 13.32
N ALA A 66 12.61 -9.91 12.29
CA ALA A 66 14.06 -10.06 12.41
C ALA A 66 14.84 -8.76 12.31
N ILE A 67 14.21 -7.64 11.93
CA ILE A 67 14.92 -6.36 11.77
C ILE A 67 15.39 -5.80 13.12
N PRO A 68 16.68 -5.49 13.29
CA PRO A 68 17.15 -4.87 14.52
C PRO A 68 16.58 -3.47 14.74
N GLY A 69 16.44 -3.08 16.01
CA GLY A 69 16.11 -1.69 16.39
C GLY A 69 14.63 -1.32 16.23
N PHE A 70 13.76 -2.22 15.81
CA PHE A 70 12.32 -1.98 15.77
C PHE A 70 11.55 -2.91 16.72
N ALA A 71 10.75 -2.32 17.59
CA ALA A 71 9.91 -3.06 18.53
C ALA A 71 8.54 -3.37 17.92
N HIS A 72 8.41 -4.57 17.38
CA HIS A 72 7.11 -5.06 16.91
C HIS A 72 6.14 -5.32 18.08
N SER A 73 4.83 -5.18 17.82
CA SER A 73 3.80 -5.52 18.80
C SER A 73 3.85 -7.01 19.20
N LYS A 74 3.28 -7.34 20.35
CA LYS A 74 3.15 -8.73 20.81
C LYS A 74 2.33 -9.57 19.83
N GLU A 75 1.26 -8.98 19.30
CA GLU A 75 0.34 -9.62 18.36
C GLU A 75 1.05 -9.96 17.05
N PHE A 76 1.86 -9.02 16.52
CA PHE A 76 2.72 -9.27 15.38
C PHE A 76 3.66 -10.46 15.62
N LYS A 77 4.40 -10.41 16.73
CA LYS A 77 5.38 -11.46 17.08
C LYS A 77 4.72 -12.83 17.23
N THR A 78 3.51 -12.89 17.78
CA THR A 78 2.76 -14.12 17.96
C THR A 78 2.25 -14.66 16.62
N ALA A 79 1.58 -13.83 15.82
CA ALA A 79 0.95 -14.25 14.58
C ALA A 79 1.96 -14.65 13.49
N LEU A 80 3.11 -13.99 13.47
CA LEU A 80 4.14 -14.17 12.43
C LEU A 80 5.37 -14.96 12.91
N LYS A 81 5.30 -15.57 14.08
CA LYS A 81 6.39 -16.39 14.62
C LYS A 81 6.79 -17.48 13.62
N GLY A 82 8.08 -17.54 13.29
CA GLY A 82 8.64 -18.54 12.38
C GLY A 82 8.26 -18.36 10.91
N LYS A 83 7.58 -17.27 10.54
CA LYS A 83 7.25 -16.96 9.15
C LYS A 83 8.30 -16.05 8.52
N SER A 84 8.45 -16.16 7.21
CA SER A 84 9.25 -15.23 6.40
C SER A 84 8.32 -14.45 5.45
N TRP A 85 8.72 -13.23 5.11
CA TRP A 85 7.97 -12.39 4.22
C TRP A 85 8.03 -12.90 2.77
N SER A 86 7.15 -13.84 2.44
CA SER A 86 6.91 -14.20 1.04
C SER A 86 6.06 -13.15 0.34
N PRO A 87 6.05 -13.09 -1.01
CA PRO A 87 5.13 -12.22 -1.76
C PRO A 87 3.67 -12.44 -1.36
N GLU A 88 3.25 -13.68 -1.12
CA GLU A 88 1.87 -14.03 -0.73
C GLU A 88 1.53 -13.53 0.67
N LEU A 89 2.48 -13.61 1.61
CA LEU A 89 2.27 -13.07 2.95
C LEU A 89 2.26 -11.54 2.93
N LEU A 90 3.11 -10.92 2.13
CA LEU A 90 3.10 -9.47 1.92
C LEU A 90 1.79 -8.99 1.30
N ASP A 91 1.24 -9.72 0.33
CA ASP A 91 -0.06 -9.38 -0.26
C ASP A 91 -1.18 -9.36 0.78
N LYS A 92 -1.28 -10.41 1.59
CA LYS A 92 -2.26 -10.49 2.70
C LYS A 92 -2.03 -9.39 3.75
N TRP A 93 -0.78 -9.11 4.05
CA TRP A 93 -0.40 -8.07 5.01
C TRP A 93 -0.81 -6.69 4.49
N LEU A 94 -0.50 -6.36 3.24
CA LEU A 94 -0.86 -5.09 2.63
C LEU A 94 -2.37 -4.94 2.43
N GLU A 95 -3.08 -6.04 2.13
CA GLU A 95 -4.54 -6.01 2.07
C GLU A 95 -5.14 -5.55 3.40
N ASN A 96 -4.75 -6.17 4.50
CA ASN A 96 -5.17 -5.78 5.83
C ASN A 96 -4.29 -6.42 6.93
N PRO A 97 -3.36 -5.68 7.53
CA PRO A 97 -2.51 -6.19 8.61
C PRO A 97 -3.31 -6.70 9.82
N GLN A 98 -4.47 -6.09 10.11
CA GLN A 98 -5.31 -6.49 11.24
C GLN A 98 -5.98 -7.86 11.05
N LYS A 99 -6.17 -8.31 9.80
CA LYS A 99 -6.63 -9.68 9.52
C LYS A 99 -5.53 -10.71 9.72
N VAL A 100 -4.26 -10.33 9.53
CA VAL A 100 -3.10 -11.21 9.72
C VAL A 100 -2.66 -11.26 11.18
N ALA A 101 -2.58 -10.11 11.84
CA ALA A 101 -2.17 -9.95 13.23
C ALA A 101 -3.02 -8.87 13.91
N LYS A 102 -4.19 -9.25 14.42
CA LYS A 102 -5.11 -8.31 15.08
C LYS A 102 -4.43 -7.64 16.27
N GLY A 103 -4.40 -6.32 16.28
CA GLY A 103 -3.72 -5.51 17.30
C GLY A 103 -2.31 -5.07 16.91
N THR A 104 -1.82 -5.44 15.72
CA THR A 104 -0.55 -4.89 15.20
C THR A 104 -0.61 -3.37 15.03
N TYR A 105 0.54 -2.72 15.09
CA TYR A 105 0.61 -1.24 15.00
C TYR A 105 0.32 -0.70 13.61
N MET A 106 0.52 -1.47 12.56
CA MET A 106 0.28 -1.02 11.18
C MET A 106 -1.21 -0.99 10.87
N MET A 107 -1.72 0.21 10.58
CA MET A 107 -3.15 0.43 10.28
C MET A 107 -3.44 0.64 8.79
N TYR A 108 -2.40 0.67 7.95
CA TYR A 108 -2.52 0.80 6.50
C TYR A 108 -3.25 -0.40 5.89
N GLN A 109 -4.10 -0.14 4.90
CA GLN A 109 -4.81 -1.14 4.12
C GLN A 109 -4.82 -0.74 2.64
N GLN A 110 -4.53 -1.68 1.76
CA GLN A 110 -4.60 -1.48 0.32
C GLN A 110 -5.54 -2.51 -0.32
N PRO A 111 -6.77 -2.11 -0.67
CA PRO A 111 -7.75 -3.02 -1.25
C PRO A 111 -7.45 -3.42 -2.70
N ASP A 112 -6.75 -2.56 -3.45
CA ASP A 112 -6.45 -2.81 -4.86
C ASP A 112 -5.30 -3.83 -5.03
N PRO A 113 -5.57 -5.02 -5.56
CA PRO A 113 -4.55 -6.05 -5.75
C PRO A 113 -3.46 -5.65 -6.75
N ALA A 114 -3.77 -4.82 -7.75
CA ALA A 114 -2.77 -4.36 -8.72
C ALA A 114 -1.75 -3.43 -8.06
N VAL A 115 -2.21 -2.54 -7.18
CA VAL A 115 -1.34 -1.66 -6.38
C VAL A 115 -0.46 -2.48 -5.45
N ARG A 116 -1.01 -3.47 -4.74
CA ARG A 116 -0.23 -4.36 -3.86
C ARG A 116 0.84 -5.11 -4.64
N THR A 117 0.50 -5.68 -5.79
CA THR A 117 1.44 -6.39 -6.66
C THR A 117 2.58 -5.47 -7.09
N ALA A 118 2.29 -4.26 -7.55
CA ALA A 118 3.32 -3.31 -7.98
C ALA A 118 4.28 -2.92 -6.84
N ILE A 119 3.76 -2.69 -5.63
CA ILE A 119 4.59 -2.40 -4.44
C ILE A 119 5.47 -3.62 -4.10
N ILE A 120 4.91 -4.82 -4.08
CA ILE A 120 5.65 -6.06 -3.76
C ILE A 120 6.76 -6.31 -4.79
N ASP A 121 6.48 -6.14 -6.07
CA ASP A 121 7.48 -6.30 -7.14
C ASP A 121 8.61 -5.28 -7.03
N TYR A 122 8.30 -4.05 -6.64
CA TYR A 122 9.33 -3.06 -6.32
C TYR A 122 10.20 -3.52 -5.14
N LEU A 123 9.59 -3.96 -4.04
CA LEU A 123 10.30 -4.42 -2.84
C LEU A 123 11.20 -5.65 -3.09
N LYS A 124 10.84 -6.54 -4.04
CA LYS A 124 11.71 -7.67 -4.45
C LYS A 124 13.07 -7.23 -4.97
N ASN A 125 13.17 -6.01 -5.51
CA ASN A 125 14.40 -5.46 -6.07
C ASN A 125 15.22 -4.64 -5.05
N ILE A 126 14.70 -4.40 -3.86
CA ILE A 126 15.38 -3.69 -2.77
C ILE A 126 16.14 -4.73 -1.91
N LYS A 127 17.46 -4.88 -2.21
CA LYS A 127 18.35 -5.88 -1.59
C LYS A 127 19.63 -5.23 -1.10
#